data_77d0fadb8878eb1cdadc2397b035561b
#
_entry.id   77d0fadb8878eb1cdadc2397b035561b
#
_cell.length_a   1.000
_cell.length_b   1.000
_cell.length_c   1.000
_cell.angle_alpha   90.00
_cell.angle_beta   90.00
_cell.angle_gamma   90.00
#
_symmetry.space_group_name_H-M   'P 1'
#
loop_
_entity.id
_entity.type
_entity.pdbx_description
1 polymer ?
#
loop_
_entity_poly.entity_id
_entity_poly.type
_entity_poly.pdbx_seq_one_letter_code
_entity_poly.pdbx_strand_id
1 'polypeptide(L)'
;MAFAKEVGCSKDVPLVMKVVGPLHKSDVGGVTLGVKDLDTVAKEFDRLIVIPETYAVEMYPMLDGLDVYIGAIKDAKFGHQIFFGLGGIFIEVLKDVQSALAPITADEAKEMLKQLKGYKILQGVRGQEGVNIDLYADQVARVSALVQAAPEIAEMDLNPLLGNPRYVTAVDARIRIEK
;
A
#
# COMPACT_ATOMS: atom_id res chain seq x y z
N MET A 1 -15.30 18.79 1.12
CA MET A 1 -16.54 18.99 0.33
C MET A 1 -16.25 19.39 -1.12
N ALA A 2 -15.42 20.40 -1.42
CA ALA A 2 -15.12 20.82 -2.81
C ALA A 2 -14.55 19.65 -3.64
N PHE A 3 -13.50 18.99 -3.16
CA PHE A 3 -12.89 17.83 -3.82
C PHE A 3 -13.89 16.69 -4.08
N ALA A 4 -14.72 16.33 -3.09
CA ALA A 4 -15.69 15.25 -3.27
C ALA A 4 -16.74 15.55 -4.36
N LYS A 5 -17.08 16.83 -4.56
CA LYS A 5 -17.93 17.28 -5.66
C LYS A 5 -17.19 17.24 -7.00
N GLU A 6 -15.94 17.69 -7.02
CA GLU A 6 -15.10 17.75 -8.21
C GLU A 6 -14.85 16.36 -8.81
N VAL A 7 -14.55 15.37 -7.98
CA VAL A 7 -14.32 13.97 -8.42
C VAL A 7 -15.63 13.19 -8.65
N GLY A 8 -16.79 13.80 -8.42
CA GLY A 8 -18.10 13.18 -8.65
C GLY A 8 -18.40 12.04 -7.68
N CYS A 9 -18.14 12.24 -6.37
CA CYS A 9 -18.43 11.25 -5.34
C CYS A 9 -19.84 10.66 -5.50
N SER A 10 -19.94 9.38 -5.75
CA SER A 10 -21.16 8.64 -6.03
C SER A 10 -21.00 7.15 -5.76
N LYS A 11 -22.03 6.36 -6.06
CA LYS A 11 -21.94 4.89 -5.99
C LYS A 11 -20.91 4.32 -6.95
N ASP A 12 -20.71 4.96 -8.10
CA ASP A 12 -19.77 4.53 -9.15
C ASP A 12 -18.35 5.07 -8.91
N VAL A 13 -18.22 6.17 -8.13
CA VAL A 13 -16.95 6.77 -7.73
C VAL A 13 -16.93 6.91 -6.20
N PRO A 14 -16.81 5.81 -5.47
CA PRO A 14 -16.69 5.87 -4.01
C PRO A 14 -15.35 6.48 -3.60
N LEU A 15 -15.34 7.14 -2.46
CA LEU A 15 -14.13 7.71 -1.87
C LEU A 15 -13.62 6.88 -0.71
N VAL A 16 -12.33 6.96 -0.47
CA VAL A 16 -11.69 6.63 0.81
C VAL A 16 -11.35 7.92 1.54
N MET A 17 -11.58 7.94 2.85
CA MET A 17 -11.22 9.04 3.73
C MET A 17 -10.25 8.52 4.80
N LYS A 18 -9.17 9.26 5.05
CA LYS A 18 -8.12 8.84 6.00
C LYS A 18 -7.70 10.02 6.88
N VAL A 19 -7.43 9.75 8.15
CA VAL A 19 -6.79 10.73 9.04
C VAL A 19 -5.32 10.92 8.70
N VAL A 20 -4.81 12.13 8.94
CA VAL A 20 -3.39 12.47 8.89
C VAL A 20 -2.95 12.84 10.30
N GLY A 21 -1.91 12.19 10.81
CA GLY A 21 -1.38 12.34 12.17
C GLY A 21 -1.11 10.99 12.82
N PRO A 22 -2.14 10.22 13.19
CA PRO A 22 -1.95 8.92 13.81
C PRO A 22 -1.09 7.95 12.98
N LEU A 23 -0.18 7.25 13.65
CA LEU A 23 0.76 6.33 13.00
C LEU A 23 0.05 5.08 12.43
N HIS A 24 -0.89 4.51 13.18
CA HIS A 24 -1.68 3.34 12.82
C HIS A 24 -3.15 3.74 12.60
N LYS A 25 -3.42 4.31 11.43
CA LYS A 25 -4.73 4.92 11.09
C LYS A 25 -5.90 3.95 11.24
N SER A 26 -5.71 2.70 10.83
CA SER A 26 -6.77 1.67 10.90
C SER A 26 -7.11 1.29 12.33
N ASP A 27 -6.13 1.21 13.24
CA ASP A 27 -6.33 0.79 14.63
C ASP A 27 -7.18 1.80 15.43
N VAL A 28 -7.08 3.07 15.06
CA VAL A 28 -7.87 4.16 15.68
C VAL A 28 -9.19 4.44 14.95
N GLY A 29 -9.58 3.59 13.98
CA GLY A 29 -10.77 3.82 13.17
C GLY A 29 -10.64 5.05 12.25
N GLY A 30 -9.42 5.42 11.90
CA GLY A 30 -9.07 6.61 11.12
C GLY A 30 -9.17 6.43 9.60
N VAL A 31 -9.73 5.30 9.12
CA VAL A 31 -9.95 5.03 7.69
C VAL A 31 -11.41 4.66 7.45
N THR A 32 -12.03 5.32 6.47
CA THR A 32 -13.39 5.01 6.01
C THR A 32 -13.33 4.70 4.53
N LEU A 33 -13.76 3.51 4.16
CA LEU A 33 -13.82 3.05 2.77
C LEU A 33 -15.25 3.16 2.21
N GLY A 34 -15.36 3.36 0.92
CA GLY A 34 -16.62 3.26 0.19
C GLY A 34 -17.62 4.38 0.50
N VAL A 35 -17.16 5.60 0.74
CA VAL A 35 -18.01 6.78 0.91
C VAL A 35 -18.60 7.19 -0.44
N LYS A 36 -19.94 7.16 -0.56
CA LYS A 36 -20.66 7.21 -1.85
C LYS A 36 -21.50 8.45 -2.07
N ASP A 37 -21.56 9.35 -1.09
CA ASP A 37 -22.38 10.57 -1.17
C ASP A 37 -21.80 11.68 -0.28
N LEU A 38 -22.21 12.93 -0.56
CA LEU A 38 -21.68 14.11 0.10
C LEU A 38 -22.11 14.25 1.58
N ASP A 39 -23.28 13.72 1.92
CA ASP A 39 -23.77 13.75 3.32
C ASP A 39 -22.93 12.82 4.19
N THR A 40 -22.59 11.64 3.67
CA THR A 40 -21.66 10.70 4.31
C THR A 40 -20.26 11.30 4.41
N VAL A 41 -19.77 12.01 3.36
CA VAL A 41 -18.48 12.74 3.44
C VAL A 41 -18.46 13.71 4.61
N ALA A 42 -19.53 14.49 4.79
CA ALA A 42 -19.59 15.46 5.89
C ALA A 42 -19.57 14.78 7.27
N LYS A 43 -20.40 13.75 7.45
CA LYS A 43 -20.47 12.99 8.72
C LYS A 43 -19.14 12.31 9.06
N GLU A 44 -18.51 11.68 8.06
CA GLU A 44 -17.23 11.01 8.27
C GLU A 44 -16.11 12.01 8.52
N PHE A 45 -16.12 13.17 7.88
CA PHE A 45 -15.16 14.23 8.19
C PHE A 45 -15.26 14.65 9.65
N ASP A 46 -16.48 14.95 10.15
CA ASP A 46 -16.70 15.35 11.55
C ASP A 46 -16.28 14.27 12.54
N ARG A 47 -16.46 12.99 12.18
CA ARG A 47 -16.02 11.84 13.00
C ARG A 47 -14.50 11.69 12.99
N LEU A 48 -13.86 11.79 11.84
CA LEU A 48 -12.44 11.54 11.66
C LEU A 48 -11.56 12.65 12.23
N ILE A 49 -11.97 13.92 12.07
CA ILE A 49 -11.15 15.06 12.48
C ILE A 49 -10.96 15.19 13.99
N VAL A 50 -11.85 14.56 14.79
CA VAL A 50 -11.78 14.58 16.26
C VAL A 50 -11.00 13.38 16.83
N ILE A 51 -10.53 12.47 16.00
CA ILE A 51 -9.66 11.37 16.45
C ILE A 51 -8.36 11.97 16.98
N PRO A 52 -7.87 11.53 18.15
CA PRO A 52 -6.65 12.06 18.75
C PRO A 52 -5.46 12.09 17.75
N GLU A 53 -4.64 13.13 17.84
CA GLU A 53 -3.48 13.39 16.97
C GLU A 53 -3.82 13.69 15.50
N THR A 54 -5.11 13.70 15.10
CA THR A 54 -5.52 14.04 13.74
C THR A 54 -5.45 15.55 13.53
N TYR A 55 -4.73 15.98 12.49
CA TYR A 55 -4.66 17.39 12.08
C TYR A 55 -5.23 17.65 10.68
N ALA A 56 -5.50 16.59 9.91
CA ALA A 56 -6.17 16.69 8.61
C ALA A 56 -6.89 15.38 8.28
N VAL A 57 -7.81 15.44 7.32
CA VAL A 57 -8.46 14.28 6.69
C VAL A 57 -8.22 14.35 5.20
N GLU A 58 -7.59 13.32 4.66
CA GLU A 58 -7.36 13.13 3.23
C GLU A 58 -8.51 12.36 2.60
N MET A 59 -8.81 12.68 1.34
CA MET A 59 -9.83 12.01 0.54
C MET A 59 -9.26 11.64 -0.82
N TYR A 60 -9.54 10.42 -1.27
CA TYR A 60 -9.12 9.91 -2.58
C TYR A 60 -10.24 9.10 -3.23
N PRO A 61 -10.32 9.04 -4.56
CA PRO A 61 -11.12 8.00 -5.22
C PRO A 61 -10.68 6.63 -4.74
N MET A 62 -11.64 5.77 -4.42
CA MET A 62 -11.33 4.41 -3.98
C MET A 62 -10.77 3.60 -5.14
N LEU A 63 -9.63 2.97 -4.91
CA LEU A 63 -9.03 2.02 -5.84
C LEU A 63 -9.45 0.59 -5.46
N ASP A 64 -9.55 -0.27 -6.46
CA ASP A 64 -9.75 -1.71 -6.31
C ASP A 64 -8.44 -2.47 -6.50
N GLY A 65 -8.36 -3.65 -5.96
CA GLY A 65 -7.19 -4.52 -6.15
C GLY A 65 -6.93 -5.44 -4.97
N LEU A 66 -5.99 -6.33 -5.18
CA LEU A 66 -5.47 -7.20 -4.15
C LEU A 66 -4.41 -6.46 -3.35
N ASP A 67 -4.44 -6.60 -2.03
CA ASP A 67 -3.41 -6.06 -1.16
C ASP A 67 -2.10 -6.80 -1.40
N VAL A 68 -1.06 -6.06 -1.79
CA VAL A 68 0.32 -6.50 -1.88
C VAL A 68 1.22 -5.59 -1.06
N TYR A 69 2.42 -6.03 -0.78
CA TYR A 69 3.34 -5.41 0.17
C TYR A 69 4.73 -5.25 -0.42
N ILE A 70 5.35 -4.09 -0.21
CA ILE A 70 6.78 -3.88 -0.41
C ILE A 70 7.33 -3.12 0.80
N GLY A 71 8.35 -3.67 1.44
CA GLY A 71 9.09 -3.03 2.52
C GLY A 71 10.58 -3.01 2.25
N ALA A 72 11.29 -2.13 2.95
CA ALA A 72 12.75 -2.12 2.96
C ALA A 72 13.26 -1.80 4.36
N ILE A 73 14.32 -2.48 4.79
CA ILE A 73 14.99 -2.25 6.06
C ILE A 73 16.49 -2.19 5.80
N LYS A 74 17.15 -1.19 6.36
CA LYS A 74 18.60 -1.04 6.28
C LYS A 74 19.27 -1.92 7.34
N ASP A 75 20.11 -2.85 6.87
CA ASP A 75 21.03 -3.61 7.73
C ASP A 75 22.40 -2.92 7.73
N ALA A 76 23.04 -2.87 8.91
CA ALA A 76 24.31 -2.18 9.08
C ALA A 76 25.49 -2.84 8.33
N LYS A 77 25.39 -4.14 8.01
CA LYS A 77 26.44 -4.91 7.35
C LYS A 77 26.16 -5.15 5.87
N PHE A 78 24.89 -5.40 5.53
CA PHE A 78 24.48 -5.90 4.22
C PHE A 78 23.78 -4.84 3.36
N GLY A 79 23.55 -3.64 3.90
CA GLY A 79 22.77 -2.61 3.21
C GLY A 79 21.28 -2.87 3.31
N HIS A 80 20.50 -2.44 2.30
CA HIS A 80 19.05 -2.59 2.35
C HIS A 80 18.59 -4.01 1.97
N GLN A 81 17.71 -4.55 2.77
CA GLN A 81 16.95 -5.75 2.49
C GLN A 81 15.54 -5.34 2.06
N ILE A 82 15.09 -5.86 0.93
CA ILE A 82 13.78 -5.62 0.36
C ILE A 82 12.89 -6.80 0.69
N PHE A 83 11.67 -6.52 1.16
CA PHE A 83 10.64 -7.52 1.46
C PHE A 83 9.44 -7.28 0.56
N PHE A 84 8.84 -8.33 0.01
CA PHE A 84 7.68 -8.19 -0.86
C PHE A 84 6.85 -9.47 -0.90
N GLY A 85 5.54 -9.34 -1.08
CA GLY A 85 4.61 -10.47 -1.09
C GLY A 85 3.16 -10.03 -1.02
N LEU A 86 2.30 -10.91 -0.52
CA LEU A 86 0.91 -10.59 -0.23
C LEU A 86 0.83 -9.61 0.95
N GLY A 87 -0.07 -8.63 0.86
CA GLY A 87 -0.33 -7.64 1.90
C GLY A 87 -1.54 -7.98 2.77
N GLY A 88 -2.00 -6.99 3.55
CA GLY A 88 -3.18 -7.11 4.42
C GLY A 88 -3.07 -8.30 5.37
N ILE A 89 -4.18 -8.99 5.58
CA ILE A 89 -4.26 -10.14 6.50
C ILE A 89 -3.29 -11.28 6.14
N PHE A 90 -2.87 -11.38 4.88
CA PHE A 90 -1.97 -12.46 4.45
C PHE A 90 -0.56 -12.28 5.00
N ILE A 91 -0.05 -11.07 5.07
CA ILE A 91 1.28 -10.83 5.67
C ILE A 91 1.23 -11.04 7.19
N GLU A 92 0.15 -10.61 7.86
CA GLU A 92 0.00 -10.73 9.30
C GLU A 92 -0.09 -12.19 9.76
N VAL A 93 -0.85 -13.01 9.03
CA VAL A 93 -1.17 -14.39 9.43
C VAL A 93 -0.19 -15.40 8.81
N LEU A 94 0.06 -15.30 7.49
CA LEU A 94 0.83 -16.31 6.76
C LEU A 94 2.32 -16.00 6.68
N LYS A 95 2.70 -14.72 6.86
CA LYS A 95 4.08 -14.22 6.69
C LYS A 95 4.70 -14.68 5.37
N ASP A 96 3.87 -14.69 4.31
CA ASP A 96 4.24 -15.18 2.98
C ASP A 96 4.88 -14.05 2.20
N VAL A 97 6.14 -13.81 2.52
CA VAL A 97 6.97 -12.76 1.91
C VAL A 97 8.27 -13.34 1.40
N GLN A 98 8.77 -12.76 0.33
CA GLN A 98 10.13 -12.96 -0.16
C GLN A 98 11.01 -11.83 0.35
N SER A 99 12.31 -12.10 0.44
CA SER A 99 13.28 -11.07 0.81
C SER A 99 14.57 -11.21 0.01
N ALA A 100 15.13 -10.09 -0.40
CA ALA A 100 16.41 -10.02 -1.11
C ALA A 100 17.21 -8.80 -0.68
N LEU A 101 18.53 -8.86 -0.83
CA LEU A 101 19.38 -7.68 -0.69
C LEU A 101 19.25 -6.78 -1.91
N ALA A 102 19.19 -5.47 -1.70
CA ALA A 102 19.27 -4.51 -2.80
C ALA A 102 20.72 -4.44 -3.35
N PRO A 103 20.91 -4.28 -4.68
CA PRO A 103 19.88 -4.10 -5.71
C PRO A 103 19.24 -5.43 -6.15
N ILE A 104 17.96 -5.38 -6.49
CA ILE A 104 17.21 -6.49 -7.11
C ILE A 104 16.60 -6.00 -8.41
N THR A 105 16.67 -6.81 -9.46
CA THR A 105 16.05 -6.54 -10.75
C THR A 105 14.58 -6.98 -10.78
N ALA A 106 13.81 -6.47 -11.75
CA ALA A 106 12.43 -6.89 -11.94
C ALA A 106 12.32 -8.39 -12.29
N ASP A 107 13.24 -8.93 -13.06
CA ASP A 107 13.25 -10.35 -13.42
C ASP A 107 13.50 -11.24 -12.20
N GLU A 108 14.47 -10.88 -11.34
CA GLU A 108 14.72 -11.59 -10.09
C GLU A 108 13.50 -11.51 -9.15
N ALA A 109 12.93 -10.32 -8.98
CA ALA A 109 11.73 -10.15 -8.17
C ALA A 109 10.56 -11.01 -8.68
N LYS A 110 10.38 -11.08 -10.01
CA LYS A 110 9.35 -11.90 -10.65
C LYS A 110 9.53 -13.39 -10.37
N GLU A 111 10.77 -13.90 -10.46
CA GLU A 111 11.06 -15.31 -10.14
C GLU A 111 10.85 -15.61 -8.65
N MET A 112 11.17 -14.68 -7.77
CA MET A 112 10.95 -14.82 -6.33
C MET A 112 9.46 -14.77 -5.98
N LEU A 113 8.65 -13.92 -6.63
CA LEU A 113 7.20 -13.87 -6.44
C LEU A 113 6.54 -15.24 -6.71
N LYS A 114 7.04 -15.99 -7.70
CA LYS A 114 6.54 -17.33 -8.01
C LYS A 114 6.74 -18.35 -6.88
N GLN A 115 7.66 -18.07 -5.95
CA GLN A 115 7.97 -18.93 -4.82
C GLN A 115 7.08 -18.66 -3.59
N LEU A 116 6.24 -17.62 -3.63
CA LEU A 116 5.25 -17.37 -2.58
C LEU A 116 4.25 -18.55 -2.50
N LYS A 117 3.90 -18.97 -1.31
CA LYS A 117 2.85 -19.99 -1.09
C LYS A 117 1.51 -19.53 -1.66
N GLY A 118 1.22 -18.24 -1.51
CA GLY A 118 0.03 -17.59 -2.03
C GLY A 118 0.14 -17.10 -3.47
N TYR A 119 1.14 -17.51 -4.26
CA TYR A 119 1.31 -17.02 -5.64
C TYR A 119 0.05 -17.15 -6.51
N LYS A 120 -0.73 -18.23 -6.31
CA LYS A 120 -2.01 -18.40 -7.01
C LYS A 120 -3.02 -17.30 -6.71
N ILE A 121 -2.96 -16.69 -5.52
CA ILE A 121 -3.81 -15.56 -5.16
C ILE A 121 -3.43 -14.34 -6.00
N LEU A 122 -2.11 -14.09 -6.17
CA LEU A 122 -1.61 -13.02 -7.05
C LEU A 122 -2.05 -13.22 -8.51
N GLN A 123 -2.21 -14.45 -8.96
CA GLN A 123 -2.68 -14.76 -10.32
C GLN A 123 -4.20 -14.59 -10.51
N GLY A 124 -4.95 -14.41 -9.41
CA GLY A 124 -6.41 -14.36 -9.41
C GLY A 124 -7.04 -15.71 -9.12
N VAL A 125 -8.05 -15.72 -8.27
CA VAL A 125 -8.79 -16.93 -7.85
C VAL A 125 -10.28 -16.67 -7.78
N ARG A 126 -11.07 -17.68 -8.08
CA ARG A 126 -12.55 -17.66 -7.94
C ARG A 126 -13.24 -16.48 -8.65
N GLY A 127 -12.76 -16.11 -9.84
CA GLY A 127 -13.32 -14.98 -10.60
C GLY A 127 -12.85 -13.59 -10.16
N GLN A 128 -11.98 -13.50 -9.16
CA GLN A 128 -11.28 -12.26 -8.84
C GLN A 128 -10.06 -12.10 -9.76
N GLU A 129 -9.90 -10.89 -10.27
CA GLU A 129 -8.72 -10.55 -11.08
C GLU A 129 -7.45 -10.61 -10.24
N GLY A 130 -6.36 -11.06 -10.87
CA GLY A 130 -5.05 -11.07 -10.22
C GLY A 130 -4.31 -9.74 -10.38
N VAL A 131 -3.10 -9.73 -9.85
CA VAL A 131 -2.17 -8.61 -9.96
C VAL A 131 -1.36 -8.76 -11.25
N ASN A 132 -1.07 -7.65 -11.92
CA ASN A 132 -0.07 -7.63 -12.98
C ASN A 132 1.32 -7.87 -12.37
N ILE A 133 1.82 -9.10 -12.52
CA ILE A 133 3.09 -9.53 -11.89
C ILE A 133 4.28 -8.74 -12.43
N ASP A 134 4.27 -8.34 -13.71
CA ASP A 134 5.36 -7.54 -14.29
C ASP A 134 5.40 -6.14 -13.69
N LEU A 135 4.24 -5.49 -13.54
CA LEU A 135 4.16 -4.20 -12.84
C LEU A 135 4.55 -4.32 -11.38
N TYR A 136 4.16 -5.39 -10.69
CA TYR A 136 4.52 -5.58 -9.30
C TYR A 136 6.04 -5.80 -9.14
N ALA A 137 6.65 -6.64 -9.96
CA ALA A 137 8.09 -6.84 -9.97
C ALA A 137 8.87 -5.56 -10.30
N ASP A 138 8.36 -4.73 -11.23
CA ASP A 138 8.93 -3.41 -11.54
C ASP A 138 8.87 -2.48 -10.32
N GLN A 139 7.78 -2.46 -9.55
CA GLN A 139 7.69 -1.67 -8.31
C GLN A 139 8.72 -2.15 -7.26
N VAL A 140 8.92 -3.45 -7.11
CA VAL A 140 9.97 -4.00 -6.22
C VAL A 140 11.36 -3.50 -6.65
N ALA A 141 11.68 -3.56 -7.94
CA ALA A 141 12.95 -3.09 -8.48
C ALA A 141 13.13 -1.57 -8.27
N ARG A 142 12.06 -0.77 -8.44
CA ARG A 142 12.08 0.68 -8.18
C ARG A 142 12.33 1.02 -6.71
N VAL A 143 11.68 0.31 -5.78
CA VAL A 143 11.94 0.48 -4.33
C VAL A 143 13.40 0.13 -4.04
N SER A 144 13.91 -0.96 -4.61
CA SER A 144 15.31 -1.35 -4.47
C SER A 144 16.27 -0.27 -5.01
N ALA A 145 15.98 0.33 -6.16
CA ALA A 145 16.77 1.43 -6.71
C ALA A 145 16.68 2.70 -5.84
N LEU A 146 15.49 2.99 -5.30
CA LEU A 146 15.27 4.15 -4.42
C LEU A 146 16.14 4.08 -3.16
N VAL A 147 16.15 2.95 -2.46
CA VAL A 147 16.95 2.81 -1.23
C VAL A 147 18.45 2.77 -1.49
N GLN A 148 18.86 2.44 -2.70
CA GLN A 148 20.27 2.58 -3.15
C GLN A 148 20.63 4.05 -3.39
N ALA A 149 19.72 4.83 -3.98
CA ALA A 149 19.93 6.24 -4.27
C ALA A 149 19.78 7.13 -3.02
N ALA A 150 19.04 6.68 -2.02
CA ALA A 150 18.77 7.38 -0.76
C ALA A 150 19.14 6.49 0.44
N PRO A 151 20.44 6.28 0.70
CA PRO A 151 20.92 5.36 1.73
C PRO A 151 20.58 5.79 3.17
N GLU A 152 20.07 7.00 3.37
CA GLU A 152 19.52 7.51 4.63
C GLU A 152 18.14 6.94 4.97
N ILE A 153 17.46 6.29 4.05
CA ILE A 153 16.23 5.55 4.34
C ILE A 153 16.59 4.35 5.22
N ALA A 154 16.20 4.40 6.49
CA ALA A 154 16.42 3.31 7.43
C ALA A 154 15.34 2.24 7.34
N GLU A 155 14.12 2.66 7.04
CA GLU A 155 12.95 1.78 6.91
C GLU A 155 11.95 2.38 5.92
N MET A 156 11.37 1.55 5.10
CA MET A 156 10.27 1.89 4.20
C MET A 156 9.21 0.79 4.28
N ASP A 157 7.95 1.21 4.38
CA ASP A 157 6.79 0.33 4.42
C ASP A 157 5.71 0.89 3.49
N LEU A 158 5.47 0.19 2.41
CA LEU A 158 4.40 0.46 1.46
C LEU A 158 3.30 -0.58 1.70
N ASN A 159 2.32 -0.24 2.56
CA ASN A 159 1.29 -1.17 3.00
C ASN A 159 -0.04 -0.44 3.33
N PRO A 160 -1.09 -0.70 2.51
CA PRO A 160 -1.04 -1.58 1.35
C PRO A 160 -0.60 -0.90 0.05
N LEU A 161 -0.07 -1.72 -0.88
CA LEU A 161 -0.21 -1.42 -2.30
C LEU A 161 -1.44 -2.16 -2.82
N LEU A 162 -2.22 -1.53 -3.70
CA LEU A 162 -3.32 -2.17 -4.40
C LEU A 162 -2.87 -2.59 -5.79
N GLY A 163 -2.94 -3.89 -6.06
CA GLY A 163 -2.56 -4.49 -7.32
C GLY A 163 -3.74 -5.09 -8.07
N ASN A 164 -3.88 -4.78 -9.36
CA ASN A 164 -4.81 -5.39 -10.27
C ASN A 164 -4.15 -5.56 -11.66
N PRO A 165 -4.85 -6.03 -12.71
CA PRO A 165 -4.24 -6.19 -14.04
C PRO A 165 -3.71 -4.89 -14.67
N ARG A 166 -4.17 -3.72 -14.23
CA ARG A 166 -3.88 -2.40 -14.83
C ARG A 166 -2.83 -1.60 -14.08
N TYR A 167 -2.74 -1.76 -12.77
CA TYR A 167 -1.83 -0.99 -11.92
C TYR A 167 -1.38 -1.76 -10.68
N VAL A 168 -0.27 -1.31 -10.12
CA VAL A 168 0.17 -1.58 -8.75
C VAL A 168 0.52 -0.24 -8.12
N THR A 169 -0.26 0.21 -7.13
CA THR A 169 -0.18 1.57 -6.59
C THR A 169 -0.14 1.54 -5.06
N ALA A 170 0.83 2.22 -4.47
CA ALA A 170 0.85 2.42 -3.03
C ALA A 170 -0.26 3.39 -2.61
N VAL A 171 -1.09 2.98 -1.67
CA VAL A 171 -2.17 3.80 -1.10
C VAL A 171 -1.88 4.24 0.33
N ASP A 172 -0.86 3.67 0.95
CA ASP A 172 -0.22 4.19 2.14
C ASP A 172 1.28 3.92 2.09
N ALA A 173 2.07 4.84 2.65
CA ALA A 173 3.52 4.76 2.67
C ALA A 173 4.06 5.33 3.98
N ARG A 174 4.99 4.62 4.59
CA ARG A 174 5.72 5.05 5.76
C ARG A 174 7.21 4.95 5.48
N ILE A 175 7.95 6.02 5.73
CA ILE A 175 9.40 6.07 5.52
C ILE A 175 10.05 6.66 6.75
N ARG A 176 11.05 5.96 7.29
CA ARG A 176 11.90 6.45 8.38
C ARG A 176 13.29 6.75 7.82
N ILE A 177 13.74 7.97 8.07
CA ILE A 177 15.05 8.47 7.64
C ILE A 177 15.95 8.60 8.86
N GLU A 178 17.18 8.10 8.75
CA GLU A 178 18.25 8.28 9.72
C GLU A 178 19.37 9.12 9.09
N LYS A 179 19.78 10.17 9.82
CA LYS A 179 20.88 11.06 9.43
C LYS A 179 22.19 10.59 10.03
#